data_463151470f3c340eaf8709bca044a5d6
#
_entry.id   463151470f3c340eaf8709bca044a5d6
#
_cell.length_a   1.000
_cell.length_b   1.000
_cell.length_c   1.000
_cell.angle_alpha   90.00
_cell.angle_beta   90.00
_cell.angle_gamma   90.00
#
_symmetry.space_group_name_H-M   'P 1'
#
loop_
_entity.id
_entity.type
_entity.pdbx_description
1 polymer ?
#
loop_
_entity_poly.entity_id
_entity_poly.type
_entity_poly.pdbx_seq_one_letter_code
_entity_poly.pdbx_strand_id
1 'polypeptide(L)'
;YFVDWIVLNKHKKQCLPLIDLLIDGQREWDELLMISGNDLREGLHKMSRNFFRVRPWFEPGAWGGQWMKNHIQGLNKEVNNLAWSFELMVLENGLMLESDGYRLEVSFDFLMYSDYQNILGECSETFKYDFPIRFDFLDTFDGDNLSIQCHPRPRYIQEHFNMPFTQDETYYILDCKNSPCVYLGFQDNIVPEEFQYTLERSQQKATKVEIERFVQKHQAKKHDFFLIPNGTIHASGKDCVVLEISSAPYIFTFKMYDWIRMGLDGKPRPLNIQHGMNNLYFERKGEKVIQELICHPYIMKENQECTIEHLPTHKEHFYDVYRYTFKDRIQMNTENTCHVCMIVEGDSVCIETEDGMKQRFNYAETFVIPAAARSYTIINENPDKRIMLVKAFVKKEVTLK
;
A
#
# COMPACT_ATOMS: atom_id res chain seq x y z
N TYR A 1 -20.44 4.75 23.09
CA TYR A 1 -20.50 3.39 22.57
C TYR A 1 -19.15 2.64 22.72
N PHE A 2 -18.03 3.22 22.31
CA PHE A 2 -16.71 2.56 22.40
C PHE A 2 -16.23 2.46 23.86
N VAL A 3 -16.31 3.54 24.60
CA VAL A 3 -15.94 3.57 26.04
C VAL A 3 -16.86 2.65 26.84
N ASP A 4 -18.16 2.64 26.53
CA ASP A 4 -19.12 1.71 27.14
C ASP A 4 -18.75 0.25 26.87
N TRP A 5 -18.31 -0.06 25.65
CA TRP A 5 -17.87 -1.40 25.30
C TRP A 5 -16.59 -1.81 26.05
N ILE A 6 -15.59 -0.92 26.18
CA ILE A 6 -14.39 -1.16 26.99
C ILE A 6 -14.77 -1.43 28.43
N VAL A 7 -15.63 -0.60 29.04
CA VAL A 7 -16.10 -0.78 30.42
C VAL A 7 -16.76 -2.14 30.60
N LEU A 8 -17.63 -2.53 29.70
CA LEU A 8 -18.33 -3.81 29.75
C LEU A 8 -17.41 -5.02 29.59
N ASN A 9 -16.29 -4.87 28.89
CA ASN A 9 -15.39 -5.96 28.55
C ASN A 9 -14.02 -5.92 29.27
N LYS A 10 -13.77 -4.96 30.15
CA LYS A 10 -12.48 -4.79 30.85
C LYS A 10 -11.98 -6.03 31.59
N HIS A 11 -12.88 -6.91 32.03
CA HIS A 11 -12.55 -8.16 32.72
C HIS A 11 -12.37 -9.35 31.77
N LYS A 12 -12.67 -9.20 30.49
CA LYS A 12 -12.56 -10.25 29.48
C LYS A 12 -11.36 -10.02 28.58
N LYS A 13 -10.16 -10.25 29.11
CA LYS A 13 -8.88 -10.13 28.32
C LYS A 13 -8.88 -10.90 26.99
N GLN A 14 -9.86 -11.75 26.75
CA GLN A 14 -9.98 -12.60 25.55
C GLN A 14 -10.96 -12.06 24.49
N CYS A 15 -11.64 -10.96 24.74
CA CYS A 15 -12.70 -10.45 23.85
C CYS A 15 -12.32 -9.14 23.14
N LEU A 16 -11.07 -9.00 22.72
CA LEU A 16 -10.62 -7.87 21.92
C LEU A 16 -10.25 -8.25 20.46
N PRO A 17 -11.00 -9.13 19.75
CA PRO A 17 -10.64 -9.45 18.38
C PRO A 17 -11.02 -8.35 17.39
N LEU A 18 -11.67 -7.28 17.79
CA LEU A 18 -12.13 -6.19 16.93
C LEU A 18 -11.47 -4.84 17.24
N ILE A 19 -10.72 -4.76 18.36
CA ILE A 19 -10.14 -3.50 18.79
C ILE A 19 -8.80 -3.82 19.46
N ASP A 20 -7.71 -3.66 18.74
CA ASP A 20 -6.38 -3.62 19.33
C ASP A 20 -6.21 -2.28 20.04
N LEU A 21 -6.43 -2.31 21.35
CA LEU A 21 -6.09 -1.20 22.23
C LEU A 21 -4.67 -1.40 22.73
N LEU A 22 -3.71 -0.73 22.12
CA LEU A 22 -2.36 -0.62 22.64
C LEU A 22 -2.25 0.67 23.45
N ILE A 23 -1.88 0.50 24.71
CA ILE A 23 -1.53 1.62 25.58
C ILE A 23 -0.03 1.82 25.44
N ASP A 24 0.39 2.98 24.92
CA ASP A 24 1.78 3.39 24.91
C ASP A 24 2.11 4.01 26.27
N GLY A 25 2.90 3.31 27.06
CA GLY A 25 3.26 3.71 28.42
C GLY A 25 2.69 2.76 29.49
N GLN A 26 3.24 2.84 30.70
CA GLN A 26 2.95 1.95 31.82
C GLN A 26 1.68 2.32 32.61
N ARG A 27 0.61 2.72 31.92
CA ARG A 27 -0.63 3.13 32.59
C ARG A 27 -1.64 1.98 32.61
N GLU A 28 -2.32 1.83 33.74
CA GLU A 28 -3.28 0.76 33.93
C GLU A 28 -4.63 1.04 33.27
N TRP A 29 -5.39 -0.02 32.99
CA TRP A 29 -6.71 0.05 32.35
C TRP A 29 -7.70 1.00 33.03
N ASP A 30 -7.61 1.16 34.35
CA ASP A 30 -8.50 2.04 35.09
C ASP A 30 -8.27 3.52 34.73
N GLU A 31 -7.07 3.90 34.31
CA GLU A 31 -6.76 5.25 33.84
C GLU A 31 -7.30 5.52 32.41
N LEU A 32 -7.40 4.49 31.58
CA LEU A 32 -8.03 4.60 30.25
C LEU A 32 -9.52 4.89 30.31
N LEU A 33 -10.20 4.44 31.33
CA LEU A 33 -11.63 4.72 31.53
C LEU A 33 -11.90 6.20 31.79
N MET A 34 -10.87 6.97 32.10
CA MET A 34 -10.92 8.43 32.28
C MET A 34 -10.91 9.18 30.93
N ILE A 35 -10.49 8.55 29.82
CA ILE A 35 -10.61 9.15 28.48
C ILE A 35 -12.08 9.23 28.15
N SER A 36 -12.62 10.44 28.10
CA SER A 36 -14.04 10.61 27.79
C SER A 36 -14.36 10.13 26.38
N GLY A 37 -15.52 9.51 26.18
CA GLY A 37 -15.99 9.12 24.86
C GLY A 37 -16.15 10.32 23.90
N ASN A 38 -16.18 11.54 24.42
CA ASN A 38 -16.18 12.79 23.67
C ASN A 38 -14.81 13.08 23.06
N ASP A 39 -13.71 12.89 23.83
CA ASP A 39 -12.35 13.14 23.33
C ASP A 39 -11.98 12.17 22.20
N LEU A 40 -12.37 10.90 22.34
CA LEU A 40 -12.18 9.91 21.28
C LEU A 40 -12.94 10.32 20.01
N ARG A 41 -14.21 10.69 20.15
CA ARG A 41 -15.05 11.13 19.04
C ARG A 41 -14.49 12.40 18.39
N GLU A 42 -14.04 13.36 19.20
CA GLU A 42 -13.40 14.58 18.70
C GLU A 42 -12.10 14.29 17.97
N GLY A 43 -11.27 13.39 18.47
CA GLY A 43 -10.04 12.94 17.83
C GLY A 43 -10.29 12.33 16.46
N LEU A 44 -11.24 11.37 16.35
CA LEU A 44 -11.64 10.78 15.07
C LEU A 44 -12.23 11.83 14.11
N HIS A 45 -13.04 12.75 14.64
CA HIS A 45 -13.62 13.84 13.85
C HIS A 45 -12.55 14.81 13.30
N LYS A 46 -11.52 15.12 14.07
CA LYS A 46 -10.38 15.91 13.59
C LYS A 46 -9.60 15.19 12.51
N MET A 47 -9.36 13.88 12.67
CA MET A 47 -8.68 13.06 11.67
C MET A 47 -9.43 13.02 10.34
N SER A 48 -10.77 12.85 10.37
CA SER A 48 -11.59 12.77 9.17
C SER A 48 -11.70 14.07 8.37
N ARG A 49 -11.21 15.20 8.90
CA ARG A 49 -11.29 16.53 8.27
C ARG A 49 -9.94 17.19 8.00
N ASN A 50 -8.87 16.65 8.50
CA ASN A 50 -7.56 17.26 8.36
C ASN A 50 -6.57 16.33 7.66
N PHE A 51 -5.98 15.45 8.42
CA PHE A 51 -5.04 14.44 7.98
C PHE A 51 -4.96 13.32 9.02
N PHE A 52 -4.55 12.16 8.58
CA PHE A 52 -4.20 11.07 9.48
C PHE A 52 -3.12 10.16 8.84
N ARG A 53 -2.51 9.34 9.68
CA ARG A 53 -1.77 8.16 9.26
C ARG A 53 -2.19 6.98 10.09
N VAL A 54 -2.16 5.80 9.49
CA VAL A 54 -2.29 4.55 10.22
C VAL A 54 -0.91 4.12 10.73
N ARG A 55 -0.89 3.30 11.77
CA ARG A 55 0.34 2.62 12.18
C ARG A 55 0.64 1.51 11.17
N PRO A 56 1.78 1.57 10.45
CA PRO A 56 2.11 0.56 9.48
C PRO A 56 2.40 -0.78 10.17
N TRP A 57 2.00 -1.87 9.53
CA TRP A 57 2.34 -3.21 9.95
C TRP A 57 3.56 -3.69 9.17
N PHE A 58 4.56 -4.21 9.87
CA PHE A 58 5.80 -4.70 9.27
C PHE A 58 5.97 -6.19 9.51
N GLU A 59 6.20 -6.95 8.45
CA GLU A 59 6.40 -8.39 8.51
C GLU A 59 7.75 -8.83 7.94
N PRO A 60 8.37 -9.86 8.54
CA PRO A 60 9.51 -10.53 7.93
C PRO A 60 9.06 -11.35 6.72
N GLY A 61 9.82 -11.29 5.63
CA GLY A 61 9.60 -12.09 4.42
C GLY A 61 10.70 -13.10 4.17
N ALA A 62 10.35 -14.25 3.60
CA ALA A 62 11.33 -15.28 3.26
C ALA A 62 12.37 -14.82 2.21
N TRP A 63 12.05 -13.79 1.45
CA TRP A 63 12.97 -13.14 0.48
C TRP A 63 13.96 -12.19 1.16
N GLY A 64 13.67 -11.73 2.38
CA GLY A 64 14.51 -10.81 3.14
C GLY A 64 14.62 -9.43 2.53
N GLY A 65 14.83 -8.42 3.33
CA GLY A 65 15.08 -7.05 2.91
C GLY A 65 15.82 -6.30 4.01
N GLN A 66 16.63 -5.30 3.66
CA GLN A 66 17.44 -4.55 4.62
C GLN A 66 17.22 -3.04 4.52
N TRP A 67 16.48 -2.57 3.51
CA TRP A 67 16.29 -1.14 3.29
C TRP A 67 15.43 -0.49 4.37
N MET A 68 14.26 -1.08 4.68
CA MET A 68 13.33 -0.52 5.66
C MET A 68 13.99 -0.34 7.03
N LYS A 69 14.79 -1.30 7.49
CA LYS A 69 15.54 -1.21 8.76
C LYS A 69 16.45 0.00 8.85
N ASN A 70 16.98 0.45 7.71
CA ASN A 70 17.96 1.52 7.65
C ASN A 70 17.32 2.89 7.39
N HIS A 71 16.13 2.94 6.81
CA HIS A 71 15.51 4.18 6.33
C HIS A 71 14.23 4.56 7.06
N ILE A 72 13.46 3.59 7.58
CA ILE A 72 12.23 3.89 8.33
C ILE A 72 12.56 4.12 9.80
N GLN A 73 12.12 5.25 10.33
CA GLN A 73 12.35 5.61 11.72
C GLN A 73 11.48 4.78 12.66
N GLY A 74 12.05 4.42 13.81
CA GLY A 74 11.32 3.71 14.87
C GLY A 74 11.19 2.19 14.69
N LEU A 75 11.70 1.62 13.59
CA LEU A 75 11.74 0.16 13.45
C LEU A 75 12.75 -0.48 14.39
N ASN A 76 12.37 -1.64 14.96
CA ASN A 76 13.30 -2.45 15.73
C ASN A 76 14.36 -3.05 14.80
N LYS A 77 15.60 -2.58 14.93
CA LYS A 77 16.73 -3.00 14.10
C LYS A 77 17.21 -4.42 14.39
N GLU A 78 16.75 -5.03 15.49
CA GLU A 78 17.10 -6.42 15.83
C GLU A 78 16.27 -7.44 15.05
N VAL A 79 15.13 -7.05 14.49
CA VAL A 79 14.33 -7.92 13.63
C VAL A 79 15.05 -8.11 12.29
N ASN A 80 15.43 -9.35 12.00
CA ASN A 80 16.00 -9.69 10.70
C ASN A 80 14.90 -9.81 9.65
N ASN A 81 15.21 -9.39 8.41
CA ASN A 81 14.35 -9.60 7.24
C ASN A 81 12.97 -8.92 7.32
N LEU A 82 12.89 -7.65 7.73
CA LEU A 82 11.70 -6.85 7.50
C LEU A 82 11.58 -6.62 5.98
N ALA A 83 10.75 -7.39 5.35
CA ALA A 83 10.70 -7.45 3.89
C ALA A 83 9.39 -6.90 3.32
N TRP A 84 8.42 -6.64 4.17
CA TRP A 84 7.09 -6.22 3.78
C TRP A 84 6.45 -5.34 4.85
N SER A 85 5.79 -4.27 4.40
CA SER A 85 4.86 -3.50 5.23
C SER A 85 3.55 -3.33 4.50
N PHE A 86 2.49 -3.07 5.24
CA PHE A 86 1.23 -2.64 4.65
C PHE A 86 0.54 -1.60 5.53
N GLU A 87 -0.17 -0.71 4.86
CA GLU A 87 -0.85 0.41 5.46
C GLU A 87 -2.24 0.59 4.84
N LEU A 88 -3.14 1.22 5.58
CA LEU A 88 -4.51 1.54 5.16
C LEU A 88 -5.42 0.32 4.94
N MET A 89 -5.11 -0.79 5.60
CA MET A 89 -6.01 -1.94 5.73
C MET A 89 -6.92 -1.73 6.93
N VAL A 90 -8.21 -1.55 6.68
CA VAL A 90 -9.18 -1.09 7.68
C VAL A 90 -9.24 -1.97 8.93
N LEU A 91 -9.14 -3.29 8.75
CA LEU A 91 -9.24 -4.24 9.86
C LEU A 91 -7.90 -4.58 10.54
N GLU A 92 -6.77 -4.14 9.96
CA GLU A 92 -5.43 -4.53 10.42
C GLU A 92 -4.65 -3.38 11.03
N ASN A 93 -4.81 -2.16 10.50
CA ASN A 93 -4.02 -1.02 10.96
C ASN A 93 -4.71 -0.26 12.09
N GLY A 94 -3.90 0.30 12.98
CA GLY A 94 -4.32 1.16 14.07
C GLY A 94 -4.13 2.65 13.79
N LEU A 95 -4.83 3.47 14.56
CA LEU A 95 -4.71 4.92 14.60
C LEU A 95 -4.23 5.35 15.96
N MET A 96 -3.24 6.25 16.04
CA MET A 96 -2.76 6.79 17.30
C MET A 96 -3.55 8.04 17.67
N LEU A 97 -4.20 8.00 18.82
CA LEU A 97 -4.89 9.13 19.44
C LEU A 97 -4.12 9.60 20.68
N GLU A 98 -4.12 10.90 20.91
CA GLU A 98 -3.57 11.49 22.11
C GLU A 98 -4.67 12.26 22.85
N SER A 99 -4.85 11.99 24.14
CA SER A 99 -5.77 12.69 25.03
C SER A 99 -5.22 12.71 26.43
N ASP A 100 -5.17 13.89 27.07
CA ASP A 100 -4.71 14.11 28.44
C ASP A 100 -3.34 13.46 28.78
N GLY A 101 -2.42 13.46 27.79
CA GLY A 101 -1.10 12.85 27.92
C GLY A 101 -1.07 11.33 27.80
N TYR A 102 -2.18 10.72 27.41
CA TYR A 102 -2.26 9.32 27.03
C TYR A 102 -2.13 9.17 25.52
N ARG A 103 -1.47 8.11 25.10
CA ARG A 103 -1.48 7.65 23.71
C ARG A 103 -2.25 6.34 23.63
N LEU A 104 -3.23 6.30 22.77
CA LEU A 104 -4.12 5.17 22.57
C LEU A 104 -4.11 4.75 21.12
N GLU A 105 -3.87 3.49 20.84
CA GLU A 105 -4.07 2.92 19.53
C GLU A 105 -5.47 2.33 19.42
N VAL A 106 -6.24 2.79 18.42
CA VAL A 106 -7.56 2.25 18.09
C VAL A 106 -7.54 1.74 16.65
N SER A 107 -8.34 0.74 16.37
CA SER A 107 -8.44 0.18 15.01
C SER A 107 -8.95 1.22 14.01
N PHE A 108 -8.42 1.19 12.79
CA PHE A 108 -8.76 2.12 11.71
C PHE A 108 -10.23 2.02 11.30
N ASP A 109 -10.88 0.87 11.47
CA ASP A 109 -12.29 0.69 11.18
C ASP A 109 -13.20 1.66 11.97
N PHE A 110 -12.81 2.09 13.18
CA PHE A 110 -13.56 3.10 13.94
C PHE A 110 -13.68 4.42 13.17
N LEU A 111 -12.59 4.87 12.57
CA LEU A 111 -12.59 6.09 11.77
C LEU A 111 -13.46 5.92 10.52
N MET A 112 -13.34 4.79 9.84
CA MET A 112 -14.15 4.49 8.66
C MET A 112 -15.64 4.37 9.01
N TYR A 113 -16.01 3.61 10.07
CA TYR A 113 -17.41 3.48 10.48
C TYR A 113 -18.02 4.79 10.96
N SER A 114 -17.24 5.67 11.59
CA SER A 114 -17.77 6.93 12.10
C SER A 114 -17.91 8.01 11.03
N ASP A 115 -17.02 8.06 10.02
CA ASP A 115 -16.91 9.28 9.19
C ASP A 115 -16.40 9.02 7.75
N TYR A 116 -16.65 7.84 7.18
CA TYR A 116 -16.19 7.47 5.83
C TYR A 116 -16.58 8.48 4.75
N GLN A 117 -17.73 9.16 4.89
CA GLN A 117 -18.20 10.14 3.93
C GLN A 117 -17.28 11.37 3.86
N ASN A 118 -16.82 11.86 5.01
CA ASN A 118 -15.85 12.96 5.06
C ASN A 118 -14.46 12.55 4.57
N ILE A 119 -14.09 11.28 4.80
CA ILE A 119 -12.80 10.75 4.36
C ILE A 119 -12.80 10.55 2.85
N LEU A 120 -13.76 9.81 2.31
CA LEU A 120 -13.77 9.35 0.92
C LEU A 120 -14.35 10.37 -0.07
N GLY A 121 -15.26 11.28 0.38
CA GLY A 121 -15.88 12.26 -0.47
C GLY A 121 -16.73 11.65 -1.59
N GLU A 122 -16.45 11.97 -2.85
CA GLU A 122 -17.23 11.52 -4.02
C GLU A 122 -17.38 10.01 -4.12
N CYS A 123 -16.38 9.24 -3.71
CA CYS A 123 -16.40 7.77 -3.80
C CYS A 123 -16.98 7.07 -2.56
N SER A 124 -17.49 7.82 -1.58
CA SER A 124 -17.97 7.28 -0.30
C SER A 124 -19.08 6.24 -0.45
N GLU A 125 -20.04 6.45 -1.34
CA GLU A 125 -21.13 5.51 -1.56
C GLU A 125 -20.67 4.21 -2.26
N THR A 126 -19.59 4.29 -3.04
CA THR A 126 -19.02 3.13 -3.72
C THR A 126 -18.27 2.22 -2.77
N PHE A 127 -17.43 2.78 -1.90
CA PHE A 127 -16.53 2.01 -1.02
C PHE A 127 -17.03 1.88 0.41
N LYS A 128 -17.84 2.83 0.87
CA LYS A 128 -18.41 2.85 2.23
C LYS A 128 -17.33 2.70 3.31
N TYR A 129 -17.31 1.57 3.99
CA TYR A 129 -16.39 1.30 5.09
C TYR A 129 -15.03 0.75 4.64
N ASP A 130 -14.90 0.34 3.38
CA ASP A 130 -13.63 -0.09 2.81
C ASP A 130 -12.78 1.13 2.41
N PHE A 131 -11.50 1.12 2.74
CA PHE A 131 -10.59 2.14 2.25
C PHE A 131 -10.02 1.69 0.90
N PRO A 132 -10.16 2.49 -0.19
CA PRO A 132 -9.98 1.99 -1.54
C PRO A 132 -8.52 1.82 -1.98
N ILE A 133 -7.58 2.54 -1.37
CA ILE A 133 -6.18 2.59 -1.80
C ILE A 133 -5.27 2.20 -0.64
N ARG A 134 -4.33 1.30 -0.91
CA ARG A 134 -3.33 0.83 0.03
C ARG A 134 -1.94 1.20 -0.46
N PHE A 135 -1.07 1.57 0.46
CA PHE A 135 0.35 1.73 0.24
C PHE A 135 1.11 0.64 1.02
N ASP A 136 1.99 -0.07 0.32
CA ASP A 136 2.80 -1.13 0.90
C ASP A 136 4.25 -0.96 0.50
N PHE A 137 5.18 -1.44 1.33
CA PHE A 137 6.56 -1.62 0.94
C PHE A 137 6.85 -3.08 0.65
N LEU A 138 7.52 -3.32 -0.47
CA LEU A 138 8.13 -4.60 -0.79
C LEU A 138 9.64 -4.38 -0.84
N ASP A 139 10.36 -4.91 0.17
CA ASP A 139 11.79 -4.72 0.32
C ASP A 139 12.54 -6.00 -0.05
N THR A 140 13.20 -5.98 -1.20
CA THR A 140 14.08 -7.04 -1.70
C THR A 140 15.55 -6.62 -1.73
N PHE A 141 15.86 -5.51 -1.07
CA PHE A 141 17.20 -4.91 -1.03
C PHE A 141 18.16 -5.77 -0.20
N ASP A 142 19.26 -6.21 -0.77
CA ASP A 142 20.15 -7.25 -0.19
C ASP A 142 19.43 -8.57 0.11
N GLY A 143 18.31 -8.79 -0.56
CA GLY A 143 17.47 -9.96 -0.42
C GLY A 143 17.40 -10.79 -1.71
N ASP A 144 16.25 -11.37 -1.97
CA ASP A 144 15.98 -12.24 -3.12
C ASP A 144 14.70 -11.78 -3.84
N ASN A 145 14.43 -12.31 -5.04
CA ASN A 145 13.22 -12.02 -5.80
C ASN A 145 11.95 -12.34 -5.00
N LEU A 146 10.89 -11.56 -5.18
CA LEU A 146 9.55 -11.95 -4.79
C LEU A 146 9.07 -13.19 -5.55
N SER A 147 8.03 -13.86 -5.04
CA SER A 147 7.36 -14.94 -5.78
C SER A 147 6.77 -14.43 -7.08
N ILE A 148 6.86 -15.22 -8.14
CA ILE A 148 6.09 -15.01 -9.36
C ILE A 148 4.63 -15.26 -9.04
N GLN A 149 3.78 -14.28 -9.28
CA GLN A 149 2.41 -14.24 -8.76
C GLN A 149 1.44 -13.51 -9.68
N CYS A 150 0.16 -13.62 -9.40
CA CYS A 150 -0.88 -12.77 -9.98
C CYS A 150 -2.02 -12.54 -8.98
N HIS A 151 -2.84 -11.51 -9.24
CA HIS A 151 -4.04 -11.21 -8.46
C HIS A 151 -5.29 -11.73 -9.15
N PRO A 152 -6.35 -12.07 -8.39
CA PRO A 152 -7.59 -12.61 -8.95
C PRO A 152 -8.32 -11.58 -9.83
N ARG A 153 -9.03 -12.07 -10.84
CA ARG A 153 -9.98 -11.26 -11.61
C ARG A 153 -11.18 -10.86 -10.76
N PRO A 154 -11.86 -9.72 -11.04
CA PRO A 154 -12.97 -9.23 -10.22
C PRO A 154 -14.07 -10.27 -9.98
N ARG A 155 -14.54 -10.91 -11.04
CA ARG A 155 -15.56 -11.95 -10.93
C ARG A 155 -15.09 -13.14 -10.11
N TYR A 156 -13.85 -13.57 -10.28
CA TYR A 156 -13.29 -14.71 -9.55
C TYR A 156 -13.20 -14.45 -8.04
N ILE A 157 -12.74 -13.27 -7.66
CA ILE A 157 -12.63 -12.91 -6.23
C ILE A 157 -13.99 -12.79 -5.57
N GLN A 158 -15.01 -12.29 -6.29
CA GLN A 158 -16.40 -12.27 -5.79
C GLN A 158 -16.96 -13.67 -5.59
N GLU A 159 -16.86 -14.54 -6.61
CA GLU A 159 -17.46 -15.87 -6.58
C GLU A 159 -16.80 -16.81 -5.58
N HIS A 160 -15.48 -16.71 -5.37
CA HIS A 160 -14.71 -17.66 -4.55
C HIS A 160 -14.36 -17.14 -3.16
N PHE A 161 -14.30 -15.82 -2.98
CA PHE A 161 -13.82 -15.20 -1.74
C PHE A 161 -14.78 -14.15 -1.17
N ASN A 162 -15.88 -13.86 -1.87
CA ASN A 162 -16.91 -12.88 -1.46
C ASN A 162 -16.35 -11.48 -1.17
N MET A 163 -15.36 -11.03 -1.95
CA MET A 163 -14.76 -9.70 -1.81
C MET A 163 -15.37 -8.73 -2.84
N PRO A 164 -15.57 -7.44 -2.47
CA PRO A 164 -16.29 -6.48 -3.32
C PRO A 164 -15.47 -6.02 -4.53
N PHE A 165 -14.14 -6.00 -4.45
CA PHE A 165 -13.24 -5.65 -5.54
C PHE A 165 -11.90 -6.37 -5.41
N THR A 166 -11.12 -6.40 -6.47
CA THR A 166 -9.85 -7.13 -6.54
C THR A 166 -8.67 -6.24 -6.21
N GLN A 167 -7.49 -6.86 -6.11
CA GLN A 167 -6.21 -6.18 -6.04
C GLN A 167 -5.72 -5.84 -7.44
N ASP A 168 -5.81 -4.56 -7.78
CA ASP A 168 -5.11 -3.96 -8.92
C ASP A 168 -3.95 -3.15 -8.36
N GLU A 169 -2.73 -3.40 -8.79
CA GLU A 169 -1.57 -2.78 -8.16
C GLU A 169 -0.64 -2.07 -9.14
N THR A 170 0.24 -1.26 -8.60
CA THR A 170 1.33 -0.61 -9.32
C THR A 170 2.59 -0.66 -8.49
N TYR A 171 3.75 -0.82 -9.14
CA TYR A 171 5.05 -0.73 -8.51
C TYR A 171 5.70 0.60 -8.81
N TYR A 172 5.84 1.45 -7.79
CA TYR A 172 6.72 2.60 -7.85
C TYR A 172 8.08 2.21 -7.26
N ILE A 173 9.14 2.30 -8.06
CA ILE A 173 10.49 1.95 -7.60
C ILE A 173 11.02 3.09 -6.73
N LEU A 174 10.94 2.91 -5.42
CA LEU A 174 11.35 3.91 -4.45
C LEU A 174 12.87 4.00 -4.34
N ASP A 175 13.55 2.86 -4.35
CA ASP A 175 15.00 2.75 -4.38
C ASP A 175 15.44 1.44 -5.02
N CYS A 176 16.67 1.39 -5.55
CA CYS A 176 17.19 0.18 -6.18
C CYS A 176 18.71 0.22 -6.37
N LYS A 177 19.33 -0.95 -6.56
CA LYS A 177 20.77 -1.10 -6.83
C LYS A 177 21.07 -2.35 -7.66
N ASN A 178 22.31 -2.53 -8.11
CA ASN A 178 22.85 -3.79 -8.67
C ASN A 178 22.03 -4.43 -9.79
N SER A 179 21.60 -3.66 -10.80
CA SER A 179 20.81 -4.18 -11.94
C SER A 179 19.42 -4.69 -11.53
N PRO A 180 18.62 -3.86 -10.88
CA PRO A 180 17.30 -4.20 -10.41
C PRO A 180 16.37 -4.54 -11.58
N CYS A 181 15.35 -5.34 -11.32
CA CYS A 181 14.38 -5.70 -12.36
C CYS A 181 12.98 -5.92 -11.78
N VAL A 182 12.00 -5.86 -12.68
CA VAL A 182 10.63 -6.29 -12.43
C VAL A 182 10.28 -7.38 -13.45
N TYR A 183 9.76 -8.49 -12.98
CA TYR A 183 9.14 -9.51 -13.83
C TYR A 183 7.71 -9.06 -14.11
N LEU A 184 7.32 -8.95 -15.40
CA LEU A 184 6.02 -8.40 -15.77
C LEU A 184 5.57 -8.91 -17.14
N GLY A 185 4.39 -9.53 -17.17
CA GLY A 185 3.81 -10.07 -18.38
C GLY A 185 4.55 -11.27 -18.97
N PHE A 186 3.98 -11.86 -20.00
CA PHE A 186 4.51 -13.07 -20.63
C PHE A 186 5.43 -12.77 -21.81
N GLN A 187 6.31 -13.73 -22.10
CA GLN A 187 7.02 -13.78 -23.38
C GLN A 187 6.02 -13.93 -24.54
N ASP A 188 6.37 -13.42 -25.70
CA ASP A 188 5.46 -13.42 -26.85
C ASP A 188 5.03 -14.83 -27.28
N ASN A 189 5.94 -15.80 -27.16
CA ASN A 189 5.75 -17.20 -27.52
C ASN A 189 5.22 -18.06 -26.37
N ILE A 190 4.58 -17.49 -25.35
CA ILE A 190 4.02 -18.23 -24.22
C ILE A 190 3.01 -19.30 -24.67
N VAL A 191 3.16 -20.51 -24.15
CA VAL A 191 2.20 -21.61 -24.26
C VAL A 191 1.67 -21.90 -22.87
N PRO A 192 0.39 -21.60 -22.56
CA PRO A 192 -0.19 -21.71 -21.22
C PRO A 192 -0.05 -23.11 -20.61
N GLU A 193 -0.27 -24.15 -21.40
CA GLU A 193 -0.20 -25.54 -20.96
C GLU A 193 1.23 -25.94 -20.59
N GLU A 194 2.22 -25.47 -21.35
CA GLU A 194 3.63 -25.72 -21.05
C GLU A 194 4.06 -25.00 -19.76
N PHE A 195 3.59 -23.76 -19.57
CA PHE A 195 3.84 -22.99 -18.37
C PHE A 195 3.27 -23.70 -17.13
N GLN A 196 1.99 -24.07 -17.17
CA GLN A 196 1.34 -24.82 -16.09
C GLN A 196 2.07 -26.12 -15.76
N TYR A 197 2.33 -26.94 -16.76
CA TYR A 197 3.05 -28.21 -16.60
C TYR A 197 4.43 -28.02 -15.94
N THR A 198 5.16 -26.97 -16.37
CA THR A 198 6.49 -26.67 -15.82
C THR A 198 6.43 -26.27 -14.36
N LEU A 199 5.43 -25.45 -13.97
CA LEU A 199 5.22 -25.05 -12.58
C LEU A 199 4.81 -26.24 -11.70
N GLU A 200 3.85 -27.06 -12.12
CA GLU A 200 3.40 -28.24 -11.39
C GLU A 200 4.54 -29.26 -11.19
N ARG A 201 5.32 -29.50 -12.25
CA ARG A 201 6.49 -30.35 -12.18
C ARG A 201 7.55 -29.80 -11.24
N SER A 202 7.79 -28.49 -11.26
CA SER A 202 8.71 -27.81 -10.34
C SER A 202 8.26 -28.01 -8.89
N GLN A 203 6.99 -27.83 -8.59
CA GLN A 203 6.43 -28.04 -7.26
C GLN A 203 6.58 -29.49 -6.78
N GLN A 204 6.29 -30.46 -7.64
CA GLN A 204 6.36 -31.89 -7.29
C GLN A 204 7.80 -32.39 -7.08
N LYS A 205 8.74 -31.88 -7.86
CA LYS A 205 10.13 -32.38 -7.87
C LYS A 205 11.14 -31.46 -7.21
N ALA A 206 10.69 -30.32 -6.65
CA ALA A 206 11.56 -29.28 -6.10
C ALA A 206 12.68 -28.87 -7.09
N THR A 207 12.34 -28.66 -8.38
CA THR A 207 13.29 -28.31 -9.43
C THR A 207 13.11 -26.85 -9.84
N LYS A 208 14.23 -26.12 -10.04
CA LYS A 208 14.21 -24.73 -10.48
C LYS A 208 13.58 -24.59 -11.88
N VAL A 209 12.85 -23.50 -12.08
CA VAL A 209 12.30 -23.09 -13.36
C VAL A 209 13.13 -21.94 -13.93
N GLU A 210 13.46 -22.00 -15.20
CA GLU A 210 14.00 -20.86 -15.95
C GLU A 210 12.83 -19.91 -16.27
N ILE A 211 12.45 -19.10 -15.31
CA ILE A 211 11.21 -18.30 -15.38
C ILE A 211 11.23 -17.29 -16.52
N GLU A 212 12.40 -16.77 -16.87
CA GLU A 212 12.59 -15.81 -17.99
C GLU A 212 12.25 -16.42 -19.36
N ARG A 213 12.11 -17.74 -19.48
CA ARG A 213 11.56 -18.40 -20.66
C ARG A 213 10.07 -18.10 -20.88
N PHE A 214 9.34 -17.80 -19.80
CA PHE A 214 7.90 -17.61 -19.79
C PHE A 214 7.48 -16.17 -19.48
N VAL A 215 8.19 -15.51 -18.56
CA VAL A 215 7.86 -14.19 -18.03
C VAL A 215 8.94 -13.21 -18.45
N GLN A 216 8.53 -12.02 -18.91
CA GLN A 216 9.46 -10.97 -19.27
C GLN A 216 10.13 -10.36 -18.03
N LYS A 217 11.38 -9.96 -18.21
CA LYS A 217 12.18 -9.27 -17.20
C LYS A 217 12.55 -7.89 -17.70
N HIS A 218 12.08 -6.88 -17.02
CA HIS A 218 12.31 -5.48 -17.35
C HIS A 218 13.34 -4.87 -16.40
N GLN A 219 14.33 -4.17 -16.96
CA GLN A 219 15.26 -3.36 -16.15
C GLN A 219 14.46 -2.27 -15.45
N ALA A 220 14.70 -2.11 -14.15
CA ALA A 220 14.10 -1.06 -13.35
C ALA A 220 15.12 0.01 -12.95
N LYS A 221 14.65 1.19 -12.66
CA LYS A 221 15.41 2.29 -12.05
C LYS A 221 14.54 3.06 -11.07
N LYS A 222 15.16 3.79 -10.18
CA LYS A 222 14.47 4.65 -9.23
C LYS A 222 13.47 5.57 -9.94
N HIS A 223 12.25 5.66 -9.40
CA HIS A 223 11.11 6.42 -9.91
C HIS A 223 10.41 5.87 -11.16
N ASP A 224 10.78 4.68 -11.64
CA ASP A 224 9.98 3.95 -12.62
C ASP A 224 8.64 3.51 -12.01
N PHE A 225 7.63 3.37 -12.87
CA PHE A 225 6.28 3.01 -12.46
C PHE A 225 5.71 1.92 -13.36
N PHE A 226 5.42 0.75 -12.78
CA PHE A 226 4.91 -0.42 -13.48
C PHE A 226 3.45 -0.66 -13.11
N LEU A 227 2.63 -1.03 -14.10
CA LEU A 227 1.19 -1.19 -13.97
C LEU A 227 0.85 -2.68 -13.94
N ILE A 228 0.21 -3.12 -12.88
CA ILE A 228 -0.07 -4.53 -12.61
C ILE A 228 -1.58 -4.72 -12.36
N PRO A 229 -2.40 -4.57 -13.42
CA PRO A 229 -3.83 -4.87 -13.28
C PRO A 229 -4.04 -6.37 -13.02
N ASN A 230 -5.15 -6.70 -12.38
CA ASN A 230 -5.52 -8.06 -12.00
C ASN A 230 -5.25 -9.08 -13.12
N GLY A 231 -4.89 -10.31 -12.78
CA GLY A 231 -4.56 -11.37 -13.73
C GLY A 231 -3.24 -11.17 -14.49
N THR A 232 -2.42 -10.19 -14.13
CA THR A 232 -1.08 -10.00 -14.71
C THR A 232 -0.05 -10.82 -13.96
N ILE A 233 0.75 -11.63 -14.67
CA ILE A 233 1.91 -12.31 -14.08
C ILE A 233 3.00 -11.29 -13.77
N HIS A 234 3.52 -11.29 -12.52
CA HIS A 234 4.52 -10.30 -12.09
C HIS A 234 5.33 -10.75 -10.88
N ALA A 235 6.42 -10.05 -10.62
CA ALA A 235 7.16 -10.06 -9.34
C ALA A 235 8.17 -8.89 -9.29
N SER A 236 8.46 -8.37 -8.09
CA SER A 236 9.65 -7.57 -7.89
C SER A 236 10.89 -8.45 -7.89
N GLY A 237 11.91 -8.07 -8.63
CA GLY A 237 13.23 -8.69 -8.58
C GLY A 237 14.00 -8.24 -7.34
N LYS A 238 15.13 -8.88 -7.08
CA LYS A 238 16.01 -8.52 -5.97
C LYS A 238 16.59 -7.10 -6.12
N ASP A 239 17.06 -6.56 -5.01
CA ASP A 239 17.70 -5.23 -4.94
C ASP A 239 16.78 -4.07 -5.34
N CYS A 240 15.47 -4.23 -5.13
CA CYS A 240 14.46 -3.19 -5.28
C CYS A 240 13.78 -2.90 -3.94
N VAL A 241 13.40 -1.64 -3.76
CA VAL A 241 12.38 -1.23 -2.81
C VAL A 241 11.22 -0.67 -3.60
N VAL A 242 10.10 -1.34 -3.51
CA VAL A 242 8.86 -0.96 -4.19
C VAL A 242 7.94 -0.29 -3.18
N LEU A 243 7.44 0.90 -3.54
CA LEU A 243 6.19 1.39 -3.00
C LEU A 243 5.08 0.80 -3.88
N GLU A 244 4.40 -0.22 -3.36
CA GLU A 244 3.20 -0.76 -3.97
C GLU A 244 2.03 0.18 -3.68
N ILE A 245 1.37 0.63 -4.74
CA ILE A 245 0.11 1.36 -4.66
C ILE A 245 -0.94 0.44 -5.24
N SER A 246 -1.89 0.03 -4.41
CA SER A 246 -2.86 -0.98 -4.81
C SER A 246 -4.26 -0.70 -4.32
N SER A 247 -5.23 -1.33 -4.98
CA SER A 247 -6.63 -1.35 -4.61
C SER A 247 -6.98 -2.74 -4.11
N ALA A 248 -7.30 -2.88 -2.84
CA ALA A 248 -7.79 -4.14 -2.31
C ALA A 248 -8.44 -3.91 -0.94
N PRO A 249 -9.57 -4.54 -0.65
CA PRO A 249 -10.09 -4.57 0.72
C PRO A 249 -9.21 -5.45 1.61
N TYR A 250 -8.49 -6.41 1.00
CA TYR A 250 -7.52 -7.30 1.64
C TYR A 250 -6.48 -7.78 0.62
N ILE A 251 -5.40 -8.42 1.08
CA ILE A 251 -4.34 -8.96 0.22
C ILE A 251 -4.81 -10.26 -0.42
N PHE A 252 -4.84 -10.30 -1.77
CA PHE A 252 -5.16 -11.50 -2.53
C PHE A 252 -4.11 -11.77 -3.59
N THR A 253 -3.22 -12.70 -3.29
CA THR A 253 -2.10 -13.07 -4.17
C THR A 253 -2.08 -14.57 -4.41
N PHE A 254 -2.09 -14.98 -5.67
CA PHE A 254 -1.86 -16.36 -6.08
C PHE A 254 -0.40 -16.54 -6.48
N LYS A 255 0.37 -17.22 -5.63
CA LYS A 255 1.77 -17.56 -5.90
C LYS A 255 1.85 -18.69 -6.90
N MET A 256 2.55 -18.43 -7.99
CA MET A 256 2.76 -19.39 -9.09
C MET A 256 4.08 -20.13 -8.96
N TYR A 257 5.16 -19.42 -8.58
CA TYR A 257 6.49 -19.96 -8.41
C TYR A 257 7.25 -19.16 -7.34
N ASP A 258 7.96 -19.83 -6.45
CA ASP A 258 8.68 -19.19 -5.34
C ASP A 258 10.15 -19.63 -5.20
N TRP A 259 10.84 -19.79 -6.34
CA TRP A 259 12.30 -20.04 -6.42
C TRP A 259 12.78 -21.27 -5.64
N ILE A 260 11.90 -22.22 -5.32
CA ILE A 260 12.17 -23.37 -4.43
C ILE A 260 12.60 -22.93 -3.03
N ARG A 261 12.13 -21.80 -2.60
CA ARG A 261 12.47 -21.19 -1.33
C ARG A 261 11.66 -21.81 -0.19
N MET A 262 12.34 -22.00 0.95
CA MET A 262 11.66 -22.35 2.20
C MET A 262 11.07 -21.10 2.85
N GLY A 263 9.94 -21.27 3.52
CA GLY A 263 9.38 -20.25 4.40
C GLY A 263 10.22 -20.06 5.66
N LEU A 264 9.87 -19.04 6.44
CA LEU A 264 10.53 -18.77 7.73
C LEU A 264 10.33 -19.92 8.74
N ASP A 265 9.31 -20.75 8.54
CA ASP A 265 9.02 -21.96 9.33
C ASP A 265 9.82 -23.20 8.86
N GLY A 266 10.70 -23.04 7.88
CA GLY A 266 11.52 -24.11 7.30
C GLY A 266 10.75 -25.09 6.42
N LYS A 267 9.50 -24.77 6.02
CA LYS A 267 8.68 -25.57 5.11
C LYS A 267 8.62 -24.94 3.73
N PRO A 268 8.38 -25.73 2.66
CA PRO A 268 8.09 -25.16 1.35
C PRO A 268 6.87 -24.23 1.41
N ARG A 269 6.97 -23.04 0.81
CA ARG A 269 5.86 -22.10 0.79
C ARG A 269 4.74 -22.61 -0.11
N PRO A 270 3.46 -22.48 0.30
CA PRO A 270 2.34 -22.94 -0.51
C PRO A 270 2.25 -22.16 -1.83
N LEU A 271 1.94 -22.87 -2.91
CA LEU A 271 1.69 -22.32 -4.24
C LEU A 271 0.21 -22.48 -4.61
N ASN A 272 -0.30 -21.53 -5.37
CA ASN A 272 -1.69 -21.43 -5.78
C ASN A 272 -1.83 -21.58 -7.31
N ILE A 273 -1.08 -22.52 -7.92
CA ILE A 273 -0.94 -22.63 -9.39
C ILE A 273 -2.29 -22.70 -10.07
N GLN A 274 -3.21 -23.57 -9.61
CA GLN A 274 -4.52 -23.71 -10.22
C GLN A 274 -5.37 -22.43 -10.16
N HIS A 275 -5.38 -21.76 -9.00
CA HIS A 275 -6.05 -20.47 -8.86
C HIS A 275 -5.44 -19.41 -9.80
N GLY A 276 -4.12 -19.35 -9.87
CA GLY A 276 -3.43 -18.41 -10.75
C GLY A 276 -3.74 -18.69 -12.22
N MET A 277 -3.65 -19.94 -12.69
CA MET A 277 -3.98 -20.32 -14.07
C MET A 277 -5.40 -19.90 -14.47
N ASN A 278 -6.37 -19.98 -13.57
CA ASN A 278 -7.74 -19.55 -13.81
C ASN A 278 -7.89 -18.01 -13.94
N ASN A 279 -6.90 -17.27 -13.47
CA ASN A 279 -6.96 -15.81 -13.43
C ASN A 279 -6.01 -15.11 -14.39
N LEU A 280 -4.93 -15.76 -14.86
CA LEU A 280 -3.95 -15.15 -15.75
C LEU A 280 -4.56 -14.69 -17.09
N TYR A 281 -4.13 -13.51 -17.56
CA TYR A 281 -4.37 -12.98 -18.90
C TYR A 281 -3.14 -13.23 -19.77
N PHE A 282 -3.14 -14.32 -20.54
CA PHE A 282 -2.02 -14.72 -21.40
C PHE A 282 -1.83 -13.80 -22.63
N GLU A 283 -2.80 -12.95 -22.92
CA GLU A 283 -2.70 -11.89 -23.92
C GLU A 283 -1.83 -10.70 -23.50
N ARG A 284 -1.49 -10.59 -22.21
CA ARG A 284 -0.52 -9.61 -21.70
C ARG A 284 0.90 -10.12 -21.91
N LYS A 285 1.34 -10.08 -23.16
CA LYS A 285 2.59 -10.66 -23.65
C LYS A 285 3.26 -9.83 -24.72
N GLY A 286 4.54 -10.09 -24.96
CA GLY A 286 5.32 -9.46 -26.02
C GLY A 286 5.37 -7.93 -25.87
N GLU A 287 5.24 -7.24 -26.99
CA GLU A 287 5.30 -5.78 -27.09
C GLU A 287 4.18 -5.07 -26.30
N LYS A 288 3.01 -5.71 -26.13
CA LYS A 288 1.90 -5.15 -25.37
C LYS A 288 2.26 -4.86 -23.91
N VAL A 289 3.16 -5.63 -23.32
CA VAL A 289 3.62 -5.41 -21.95
C VAL A 289 4.27 -4.03 -21.84
N ILE A 290 5.13 -3.69 -22.79
CA ILE A 290 5.82 -2.38 -22.81
C ILE A 290 4.82 -1.24 -23.03
N GLN A 291 3.85 -1.43 -23.91
CA GLN A 291 2.89 -0.40 -24.29
C GLN A 291 1.81 -0.15 -23.22
N GLU A 292 1.36 -1.18 -22.51
CA GLU A 292 0.19 -1.12 -21.64
C GLU A 292 0.53 -1.21 -20.15
N LEU A 293 1.67 -1.84 -19.79
CA LEU A 293 2.02 -2.14 -18.40
C LEU A 293 3.26 -1.40 -17.88
N ILE A 294 3.98 -0.67 -18.72
CA ILE A 294 5.04 0.25 -18.30
C ILE A 294 4.50 1.67 -18.43
N CYS A 295 4.46 2.39 -17.32
CA CYS A 295 3.94 3.75 -17.31
C CYS A 295 4.88 4.71 -18.08
N HIS A 296 4.27 5.62 -18.81
CA HIS A 296 4.95 6.73 -19.48
C HIS A 296 4.48 8.06 -18.86
N PRO A 297 5.17 8.53 -17.80
CA PRO A 297 4.81 9.78 -17.14
C PRO A 297 4.90 10.98 -18.08
N TYR A 298 4.02 11.96 -17.90
CA TYR A 298 4.11 13.21 -18.63
C TYR A 298 3.85 14.42 -17.71
N ILE A 299 4.49 15.53 -18.05
CA ILE A 299 4.38 16.78 -17.30
C ILE A 299 3.02 17.43 -17.60
N MET A 300 2.23 17.65 -16.56
CA MET A 300 0.98 18.41 -16.63
C MET A 300 1.17 19.90 -16.40
N LYS A 301 2.11 20.24 -15.52
CA LYS A 301 2.45 21.62 -15.16
C LYS A 301 3.91 21.70 -14.76
N GLU A 302 4.58 22.73 -15.25
CA GLU A 302 5.93 23.05 -14.85
C GLU A 302 6.09 24.58 -14.74
N ASN A 303 6.60 25.02 -13.60
CA ASN A 303 6.96 26.41 -13.36
C ASN A 303 8.17 26.48 -12.39
N GLN A 304 8.55 27.68 -11.95
CA GLN A 304 9.69 27.85 -11.04
C GLN A 304 9.47 27.25 -9.65
N GLU A 305 8.22 27.09 -9.23
CA GLU A 305 7.85 26.63 -7.89
C GLU A 305 7.68 25.10 -7.83
N CYS A 306 7.04 24.51 -8.84
CA CYS A 306 6.76 23.09 -8.85
C CYS A 306 6.67 22.51 -10.26
N THR A 307 6.93 21.18 -10.34
CA THR A 307 6.61 20.32 -11.47
C THR A 307 5.55 19.31 -11.01
N ILE A 308 4.49 19.16 -11.82
CA ILE A 308 3.43 18.18 -11.60
C ILE A 308 3.46 17.21 -12.78
N GLU A 309 3.66 15.94 -12.47
CA GLU A 309 3.66 14.86 -13.44
C GLU A 309 2.44 13.97 -13.22
N HIS A 310 1.78 13.57 -14.27
CA HIS A 310 0.83 12.46 -14.25
C HIS A 310 1.58 11.17 -14.49
N LEU A 311 1.36 10.18 -13.63
CA LEU A 311 1.79 8.80 -13.78
C LEU A 311 0.55 7.97 -14.16
N PRO A 312 0.16 7.92 -15.45
CA PRO A 312 -1.08 7.27 -15.86
C PRO A 312 -1.13 5.82 -15.39
N THR A 313 -2.25 5.46 -14.75
CA THR A 313 -2.50 4.08 -14.34
C THR A 313 -3.24 3.30 -15.43
N HIS A 314 -3.29 1.97 -15.33
CA HIS A 314 -4.02 1.15 -16.29
C HIS A 314 -5.53 1.45 -16.25
N LYS A 315 -6.23 1.24 -17.36
CA LYS A 315 -7.69 1.48 -17.48
C LYS A 315 -8.55 0.67 -16.50
N GLU A 316 -8.03 -0.45 -16.00
CA GLU A 316 -8.70 -1.28 -15.01
C GLU A 316 -8.52 -0.76 -13.57
N HIS A 317 -7.50 0.07 -13.32
CA HIS A 317 -7.29 0.69 -12.02
C HIS A 317 -8.34 1.79 -11.80
N PHE A 318 -9.04 1.75 -10.70
CA PHE A 318 -9.97 2.82 -10.33
C PHE A 318 -9.30 4.01 -9.64
N TYR A 319 -8.00 3.95 -9.39
CA TYR A 319 -7.21 5.04 -8.85
C TYR A 319 -6.22 5.59 -9.88
N ASP A 320 -5.73 6.79 -9.61
CA ASP A 320 -4.72 7.45 -10.43
C ASP A 320 -3.61 8.03 -9.55
N VAL A 321 -2.45 8.33 -10.16
CA VAL A 321 -1.26 8.73 -9.42
C VAL A 321 -0.63 9.97 -10.06
N TYR A 322 -0.36 10.99 -9.23
CA TYR A 322 0.40 12.18 -9.59
C TYR A 322 1.66 12.28 -8.77
N ARG A 323 2.70 12.85 -9.38
CA ARG A 323 3.97 13.13 -8.73
C ARG A 323 4.24 14.62 -8.74
N TYR A 324 4.57 15.18 -7.57
CA TYR A 324 4.83 16.60 -7.35
C TYR A 324 6.29 16.79 -6.96
N THR A 325 7.01 17.68 -7.65
CA THR A 325 8.36 18.07 -7.28
C THR A 325 8.38 19.56 -7.00
N PHE A 326 8.79 19.98 -5.79
CA PHE A 326 8.80 21.38 -5.39
C PHE A 326 9.94 21.66 -4.40
N LYS A 327 10.28 22.95 -4.23
CA LYS A 327 11.39 23.37 -3.38
C LYS A 327 10.92 23.96 -2.05
N ASP A 328 9.89 24.80 -2.04
CA ASP A 328 9.41 25.51 -0.86
C ASP A 328 8.08 24.94 -0.37
N ARG A 329 7.01 25.24 -1.04
CA ARG A 329 5.67 24.80 -0.67
C ARG A 329 4.76 24.62 -1.87
N ILE A 330 3.71 23.85 -1.68
CA ILE A 330 2.64 23.69 -2.66
C ILE A 330 1.29 23.69 -1.96
N GLN A 331 0.35 24.48 -2.49
CA GLN A 331 -1.05 24.44 -2.06
C GLN A 331 -1.83 23.46 -2.94
N MET A 332 -2.63 22.63 -2.32
CA MET A 332 -3.41 21.59 -2.96
C MET A 332 -4.87 21.65 -2.52
N ASN A 333 -5.77 21.24 -3.42
CA ASN A 333 -7.19 21.07 -3.14
C ASN A 333 -7.56 19.59 -3.28
N THR A 334 -8.40 19.08 -2.39
CA THR A 334 -8.85 17.67 -2.43
C THR A 334 -9.81 17.41 -3.60
N GLU A 335 -10.48 18.45 -4.10
CA GLU A 335 -11.52 18.32 -5.13
C GLU A 335 -12.59 17.28 -4.74
N ASN A 336 -12.87 17.18 -3.44
CA ASN A 336 -13.78 16.22 -2.84
C ASN A 336 -13.36 14.75 -3.03
N THR A 337 -12.07 14.49 -3.16
CA THR A 337 -11.46 13.14 -3.18
C THR A 337 -10.46 12.96 -2.05
N CYS A 338 -10.34 11.75 -1.55
CA CYS A 338 -9.31 11.40 -0.57
C CYS A 338 -7.94 11.29 -1.25
N HIS A 339 -6.90 11.87 -0.65
CA HIS A 339 -5.54 11.78 -1.16
C HIS A 339 -4.69 10.89 -0.24
N VAL A 340 -4.05 9.87 -0.80
CA VAL A 340 -3.02 9.08 -0.13
C VAL A 340 -1.67 9.54 -0.64
N CYS A 341 -0.80 9.96 0.27
CA CYS A 341 0.44 10.65 -0.06
C CYS A 341 1.66 10.01 0.61
N MET A 342 2.81 10.09 -0.06
CA MET A 342 4.11 9.72 0.48
C MET A 342 5.21 10.59 -0.10
N ILE A 343 6.18 10.97 0.73
CA ILE A 343 7.42 11.61 0.28
C ILE A 343 8.35 10.52 -0.24
N VAL A 344 8.67 10.57 -1.53
CA VAL A 344 9.52 9.59 -2.22
C VAL A 344 10.93 10.12 -2.50
N GLU A 345 11.17 11.40 -2.25
CA GLU A 345 12.50 12.02 -2.23
C GLU A 345 12.47 13.30 -1.38
N GLY A 346 13.56 13.57 -0.68
CA GLY A 346 13.69 14.67 0.28
C GLY A 346 13.70 14.17 1.72
N ASP A 347 13.53 15.06 2.69
CA ASP A 347 13.65 14.71 4.12
C ASP A 347 12.27 14.65 4.82
N SER A 348 11.58 15.78 4.90
CA SER A 348 10.28 15.91 5.59
C SER A 348 9.50 17.10 5.08
N VAL A 349 8.19 17.04 5.33
CA VAL A 349 7.26 18.14 5.08
C VAL A 349 6.39 18.40 6.31
N CYS A 350 5.92 19.64 6.44
CA CYS A 350 4.85 20.01 7.34
C CYS A 350 3.57 20.19 6.51
N ILE A 351 2.51 19.45 6.86
CA ILE A 351 1.17 19.62 6.29
C ILE A 351 0.42 20.64 7.15
N GLU A 352 -0.19 21.63 6.50
CA GLU A 352 -1.03 22.63 7.14
C GLU A 352 -2.41 22.65 6.46
N THR A 353 -3.49 22.47 7.25
CA THR A 353 -4.88 22.48 6.78
C THR A 353 -5.54 23.86 6.99
N GLU A 354 -6.71 24.09 6.41
CA GLU A 354 -7.41 25.39 6.47
C GLU A 354 -7.77 25.83 7.89
N ASP A 355 -8.03 24.89 8.80
CA ASP A 355 -8.29 25.17 10.20
C ASP A 355 -7.03 25.38 11.06
N GLY A 356 -5.85 25.40 10.42
CA GLY A 356 -4.58 25.70 11.04
C GLY A 356 -3.91 24.51 11.74
N MET A 357 -4.44 23.29 11.58
CA MET A 357 -3.76 22.11 12.07
C MET A 357 -2.49 21.82 11.28
N LYS A 358 -1.44 21.42 11.99
CA LYS A 358 -0.12 21.14 11.42
C LYS A 358 0.42 19.81 11.89
N GLN A 359 1.02 19.07 10.98
CA GLN A 359 1.75 17.84 11.31
C GLN A 359 2.91 17.63 10.35
N ARG A 360 4.01 17.14 10.93
CA ARG A 360 5.20 16.73 10.18
C ARG A 360 5.08 15.29 9.71
N PHE A 361 5.51 15.05 8.46
CA PHE A 361 5.69 13.71 7.88
C PHE A 361 7.09 13.62 7.28
N ASN A 362 7.73 12.47 7.49
CA ASN A 362 9.09 12.23 7.01
C ASN A 362 9.09 11.47 5.68
N TYR A 363 10.26 11.37 5.05
CA TYR A 363 10.49 10.49 3.92
C TYR A 363 10.00 9.07 4.21
N ALA A 364 9.34 8.46 3.23
CA ALA A 364 8.77 7.12 3.30
C ALA A 364 7.67 6.91 4.38
N GLU A 365 7.05 8.00 4.86
CA GLU A 365 5.83 7.92 5.68
C GLU A 365 4.59 8.15 4.82
N THR A 366 3.63 7.23 4.91
CA THR A 366 2.31 7.38 4.29
C THR A 366 1.42 8.26 5.16
N PHE A 367 0.71 9.18 4.52
CA PHE A 367 -0.33 9.97 5.17
C PHE A 367 -1.54 10.17 4.26
N VAL A 368 -2.67 10.38 4.88
CA VAL A 368 -3.96 10.56 4.20
C VAL A 368 -4.48 11.95 4.43
N ILE A 369 -4.93 12.59 3.37
CA ILE A 369 -5.71 13.83 3.42
C ILE A 369 -7.15 13.50 3.03
N PRO A 370 -8.09 13.51 3.99
CA PRO A 370 -9.51 13.28 3.74
C PRO A 370 -10.10 14.30 2.76
N ALA A 371 -11.12 13.90 2.04
CA ALA A 371 -11.84 14.78 1.12
C ALA A 371 -12.34 16.05 1.82
N ALA A 372 -12.79 15.94 3.07
CA ALA A 372 -13.32 17.04 3.87
C ALA A 372 -12.27 18.06 4.32
N ALA A 373 -10.97 17.79 4.17
CA ALA A 373 -9.92 18.78 4.40
C ALA A 373 -9.95 19.94 3.39
N ARG A 374 -10.57 19.74 2.23
CA ARG A 374 -10.79 20.71 1.15
C ARG A 374 -9.50 21.28 0.56
N SER A 375 -8.77 22.08 1.33
CA SER A 375 -7.49 22.68 0.92
C SER A 375 -6.44 22.48 2.00
N TYR A 376 -5.21 22.26 1.55
CA TYR A 376 -4.07 22.08 2.44
C TYR A 376 -2.78 22.53 1.78
N THR A 377 -1.80 22.88 2.58
CA THR A 377 -0.47 23.28 2.12
C THR A 377 0.56 22.24 2.57
N ILE A 378 1.43 21.83 1.65
CA ILE A 378 2.60 21.01 1.94
C ILE A 378 3.81 21.92 1.92
N ILE A 379 4.52 21.98 3.04
CA ILE A 379 5.67 22.88 3.27
C ILE A 379 6.91 22.01 3.42
N ASN A 380 7.91 22.25 2.56
CA ASN A 380 9.22 21.61 2.68
C ASN A 380 9.96 22.18 3.89
N GLU A 381 10.41 21.33 4.81
CA GLU A 381 11.15 21.76 6.00
C GLU A 381 12.67 21.90 5.76
N ASN A 382 13.16 21.44 4.59
CA ASN A 382 14.57 21.59 4.19
C ASN A 382 14.67 22.24 2.81
N PRO A 383 14.71 23.59 2.70
CA PRO A 383 14.72 24.29 1.42
C PRO A 383 16.00 24.08 0.57
N ASP A 384 17.04 23.48 1.14
CA ASP A 384 18.24 23.11 0.39
C ASP A 384 18.04 21.89 -0.50
N LYS A 385 17.00 21.08 -0.22
CA LYS A 385 16.62 19.90 -1.00
C LYS A 385 15.23 20.08 -1.61
N ARG A 386 15.01 19.49 -2.77
CA ARG A 386 13.66 19.36 -3.32
C ARG A 386 12.91 18.23 -2.65
N ILE A 387 11.61 18.39 -2.51
CA ILE A 387 10.67 17.32 -2.17
C ILE A 387 10.12 16.73 -3.46
N MET A 388 10.09 15.41 -3.53
CA MET A 388 9.27 14.67 -4.48
C MET A 388 8.23 13.90 -3.69
N LEU A 389 6.95 14.09 -4.04
CA LEU A 389 5.80 13.51 -3.36
C LEU A 389 4.94 12.77 -4.39
N VAL A 390 4.53 11.56 -4.07
CA VAL A 390 3.53 10.80 -4.80
C VAL A 390 2.18 10.96 -4.11
N LYS A 391 1.15 11.19 -4.91
CA LYS A 391 -0.25 11.30 -4.49
C LYS A 391 -1.11 10.32 -5.29
N ALA A 392 -1.79 9.40 -4.63
CA ALA A 392 -2.80 8.54 -5.20
C ALA A 392 -4.21 8.99 -4.77
N PHE A 393 -5.19 8.83 -5.65
CA PHE A 393 -6.58 9.18 -5.39
C PHE A 393 -7.50 8.34 -6.30
N VAL A 394 -8.75 8.18 -5.89
CA VAL A 394 -9.76 7.48 -6.70
C VAL A 394 -10.19 8.35 -7.87
N LYS A 395 -10.25 7.77 -9.08
CA LYS A 395 -10.73 8.45 -10.29
C LYS A 395 -12.19 8.85 -10.14
N LYS A 396 -12.60 9.91 -10.84
CA LYS A 396 -14.03 10.27 -10.94
C LYS A 396 -14.80 9.17 -11.69
N GLU A 397 -16.07 8.98 -11.34
CA GLU A 397 -16.98 8.04 -12.02
C GLU A 397 -16.59 6.56 -11.90
N VAL A 398 -16.14 6.14 -10.71
CA VAL A 398 -15.81 4.73 -10.46
C VAL A 398 -17.06 3.90 -10.24
N THR A 399 -17.17 2.81 -11.00
CA THR A 399 -18.12 1.72 -10.75
C THR A 399 -17.33 0.45 -10.49
N LEU A 400 -17.56 -0.18 -9.36
CA LEU A 400 -17.01 -1.51 -9.07
C LEU A 400 -17.66 -2.53 -10.01
N LYS A 401 -16.85 -3.28 -10.75
CA LYS A 401 -17.30 -4.28 -11.73
C LYS A 401 -17.58 -5.61 -11.08
#